data_abc82a4a722c055eb753c106eb6e14e4
#
_entry.id   abc82a4a722c055eb753c106eb6e14e4
#
_cell.length_a   1.000
_cell.length_b   1.000
_cell.length_c   1.000
_cell.angle_alpha   90.00
_cell.angle_beta   90.00
_cell.angle_gamma   90.00
#
_symmetry.space_group_name_H-M   'P 1'
#
loop_
_entity.id
_entity.type
_entity.pdbx_description
1 polymer ?
#
loop_
_entity_poly.entity_id
_entity_poly.type
_entity_poly.pdbx_seq_one_letter_code
_entity_poly.pdbx_strand_id
1 'polypeptide(L)'
;LDNRTTAMTGTQGNPVNGLTLSEQGARISPLLDADEKPSVLDRPAGRPLDLPALCRAIGVDEVIEADAQDLKAVRAALKEAVSHEDLLSVVIFRSPCRLVDRTHKPAPVIRDCRRCGTCVQIGCPALGKDETNYAIIDPTQCVGCGQCEQVCPFGCIKSE
;
A
#
# COMPACT_ATOMS: atom_id res chain seq x y z
N LEU A 1 -6.06 -6.51 2.00
CA LEU A 1 -5.22 -5.43 1.45
C LEU A 1 -5.09 -5.59 -0.06
N ASP A 2 -5.40 -4.56 -0.82
CA ASP A 2 -5.32 -4.55 -2.28
C ASP A 2 -4.21 -3.58 -2.76
N ASN A 3 -3.06 -4.11 -3.12
CA ASN A 3 -1.93 -3.34 -3.64
C ASN A 3 -1.90 -3.27 -5.18
N ARG A 4 -2.83 -3.93 -5.86
CA ARG A 4 -2.87 -4.12 -7.32
C ARG A 4 -1.67 -4.89 -7.85
N THR A 5 -0.46 -4.42 -7.62
CA THR A 5 0.79 -5.08 -7.96
C THR A 5 1.83 -4.82 -6.88
N THR A 6 2.79 -5.72 -6.71
CA THR A 6 3.83 -5.61 -5.68
C THR A 6 5.23 -5.76 -6.27
N ALA A 7 6.20 -5.06 -5.68
CA ALA A 7 7.60 -5.20 -6.03
C ALA A 7 8.17 -6.58 -5.65
N MET A 8 7.68 -7.16 -4.55
CA MET A 8 8.16 -8.44 -4.03
C MET A 8 8.00 -9.59 -5.03
N THR A 9 6.96 -9.56 -5.85
CA THR A 9 6.71 -10.58 -6.90
C THR A 9 7.21 -10.16 -8.27
N GLY A 10 8.04 -9.12 -8.38
CA GLY A 10 8.56 -8.63 -9.64
C GLY A 10 7.55 -7.84 -10.49
N THR A 11 6.55 -7.24 -9.86
CA THR A 11 5.50 -6.42 -10.52
C THR A 11 4.65 -7.16 -11.53
N GLN A 12 4.51 -8.45 -11.38
CA GLN A 12 3.78 -9.32 -12.31
C GLN A 12 2.30 -8.97 -12.43
N GLY A 13 1.75 -9.25 -13.63
CA GLY A 13 0.32 -9.18 -13.88
C GLY A 13 -0.46 -10.16 -13.02
N ASN A 14 -1.64 -9.75 -12.61
CA ASN A 14 -2.55 -10.57 -11.83
C ASN A 14 -4.01 -10.14 -12.11
N PRO A 15 -5.00 -10.95 -11.75
CA PRO A 15 -6.40 -10.62 -12.02
C PRO A 15 -6.86 -9.29 -11.43
N VAL A 16 -6.26 -8.85 -10.33
CA VAL A 16 -6.66 -7.62 -9.64
C VAL A 16 -6.26 -6.36 -10.41
N ASN A 17 -5.08 -6.36 -11.06
CA ASN A 17 -4.64 -5.23 -11.89
C ASN A 17 -5.08 -5.34 -13.36
N GLY A 18 -5.56 -6.51 -13.79
CA GLY A 18 -6.00 -6.78 -15.15
C GLY A 18 -4.88 -6.89 -16.19
N LEU A 19 -3.61 -6.89 -15.74
CA LEU A 19 -2.45 -7.03 -16.63
C LEU A 19 -2.17 -8.51 -16.91
N THR A 20 -1.75 -8.81 -18.12
CA THR A 20 -1.27 -10.15 -18.52
C THR A 20 0.25 -10.25 -18.32
N LEU A 21 0.76 -11.48 -18.29
CA LEU A 21 2.19 -11.72 -18.18
C LEU A 21 2.98 -11.15 -19.37
N SER A 22 2.38 -11.13 -20.58
CA SER A 22 3.02 -10.62 -21.79
C SER A 22 3.31 -9.12 -21.73
N GLU A 23 2.40 -8.33 -21.19
CA GLU A 23 2.62 -6.88 -21.07
C GLU A 23 3.75 -6.53 -20.11
N GLN A 24 4.01 -7.40 -19.16
CA GLN A 24 5.14 -7.29 -18.24
C GLN A 24 6.40 -7.97 -18.77
N GLY A 25 6.26 -9.09 -19.47
CA GLY A 25 7.38 -9.79 -20.12
C GLY A 25 8.10 -8.88 -21.11
N ALA A 26 7.36 -8.11 -21.91
CA ALA A 26 7.93 -7.12 -22.80
C ALA A 26 8.71 -6.00 -22.10
N ARG A 27 8.42 -5.74 -20.82
CA ARG A 27 9.13 -4.73 -20.01
C ARG A 27 10.30 -5.28 -19.20
N ILE A 28 10.30 -6.57 -18.87
CA ILE A 28 11.26 -7.19 -17.94
C ILE A 28 12.32 -8.01 -18.64
N SER A 29 12.08 -8.49 -19.86
CA SER A 29 13.05 -9.33 -20.56
C SER A 29 13.46 -8.74 -21.91
N PRO A 30 14.60 -8.00 -21.96
CA PRO A 30 15.29 -7.73 -23.21
C PRO A 30 15.98 -8.99 -23.79
N LEU A 31 15.79 -10.17 -23.19
CA LEU A 31 16.46 -11.42 -23.49
C LEU A 31 15.58 -12.48 -24.17
N LEU A 32 14.30 -12.18 -24.44
CA LEU A 32 13.47 -13.06 -25.25
C LEU A 32 13.65 -12.63 -26.70
N ASP A 33 14.19 -13.56 -27.52
CA ASP A 33 14.42 -13.37 -28.93
C ASP A 33 13.13 -12.99 -29.68
N ALA A 34 13.25 -12.07 -30.63
CA ALA A 34 12.14 -11.50 -31.41
C ALA A 34 11.34 -12.53 -32.25
N ASP A 35 11.74 -13.80 -32.25
CA ASP A 35 11.13 -14.88 -33.00
C ASP A 35 10.24 -15.84 -32.21
N GLU A 36 10.05 -15.63 -30.89
CA GLU A 36 9.13 -16.45 -30.13
C GLU A 36 7.67 -16.08 -30.41
N LYS A 37 6.93 -17.05 -30.95
CA LYS A 37 5.49 -16.93 -31.18
C LYS A 37 4.79 -16.63 -29.85
N PRO A 38 3.80 -15.69 -29.83
CA PRO A 38 3.03 -15.39 -28.65
C PRO A 38 2.48 -16.67 -28.00
N SER A 39 2.77 -16.88 -26.74
CA SER A 39 2.28 -18.02 -26.00
C SER A 39 0.77 -17.89 -25.73
N VAL A 40 0.12 -19.00 -25.36
CA VAL A 40 -1.30 -18.99 -24.95
C VAL A 40 -1.56 -18.02 -23.78
N LEU A 41 -0.50 -17.59 -23.11
CA LEU A 41 -0.53 -16.63 -21.99
C LEU A 41 -0.52 -15.17 -22.47
N ASP A 42 -0.25 -14.92 -23.76
CA ASP A 42 -0.24 -13.60 -24.38
C ASP A 42 -1.67 -13.16 -24.74
N ARG A 43 -2.52 -13.06 -23.75
CA ARG A 43 -3.86 -12.50 -23.94
C ARG A 43 -3.82 -10.99 -23.70
N PRO A 44 -4.61 -10.21 -24.45
CA PRO A 44 -4.72 -8.77 -24.21
C PRO A 44 -5.16 -8.53 -22.76
N ALA A 45 -4.72 -7.41 -22.19
CA ALA A 45 -5.07 -6.99 -20.82
C ALA A 45 -6.56 -7.19 -20.55
N GLY A 46 -6.87 -7.97 -19.52
CA GLY A 46 -8.23 -8.15 -19.04
C GLY A 46 -8.71 -6.89 -18.31
N ARG A 47 -10.00 -6.85 -18.00
CA ARG A 47 -10.49 -5.84 -17.06
C ARG A 47 -9.96 -6.16 -15.66
N PRO A 48 -9.51 -5.16 -14.89
CA PRO A 48 -9.19 -5.36 -13.48
C PRO A 48 -10.36 -5.97 -12.74
N LEU A 49 -10.09 -6.90 -11.83
CA LEU A 49 -11.12 -7.50 -11.00
C LEU A 49 -11.76 -6.44 -10.09
N ASP A 50 -13.08 -6.36 -10.14
CA ASP A 50 -13.86 -5.55 -9.21
C ASP A 50 -14.06 -6.35 -7.90
N LEU A 51 -13.17 -6.13 -6.94
CA LEU A 51 -13.22 -6.81 -5.65
C LEU A 51 -14.51 -6.52 -4.86
N PRO A 52 -15.02 -5.27 -4.79
CA PRO A 52 -16.30 -4.98 -4.18
C PRO A 52 -17.46 -5.74 -4.82
N ALA A 53 -17.54 -5.77 -6.15
CA ALA A 53 -18.58 -6.51 -6.85
C ALA A 53 -18.48 -8.02 -6.59
N LEU A 54 -17.26 -8.58 -6.56
CA LEU A 54 -17.03 -9.97 -6.22
C LEU A 54 -17.50 -10.30 -4.80
N CYS A 55 -17.15 -9.48 -3.82
CA CYS A 55 -17.58 -9.67 -2.43
C CYS A 55 -19.11 -9.69 -2.32
N ARG A 56 -19.78 -8.73 -2.96
CA ARG A 56 -21.26 -8.70 -2.98
C ARG A 56 -21.86 -9.93 -3.67
N ALA A 57 -21.24 -10.39 -4.76
CA ALA A 57 -21.71 -11.56 -5.50
C ALA A 57 -21.65 -12.87 -4.70
N ILE A 58 -20.72 -12.98 -3.75
CA ILE A 58 -20.59 -14.15 -2.87
C ILE A 58 -21.37 -14.01 -1.55
N GLY A 59 -22.19 -12.96 -1.40
CA GLY A 59 -23.10 -12.78 -0.25
C GLY A 59 -22.56 -11.92 0.89
N VAL A 60 -21.55 -11.07 0.63
CA VAL A 60 -21.13 -10.06 1.62
C VAL A 60 -22.16 -8.93 1.65
N ASP A 61 -22.69 -8.64 2.85
CA ASP A 61 -23.75 -7.65 3.04
C ASP A 61 -23.21 -6.23 2.89
N GLU A 62 -22.01 -5.97 3.44
CA GLU A 62 -21.39 -4.65 3.45
C GLU A 62 -19.95 -4.71 2.95
N VAL A 63 -19.61 -3.82 2.03
CA VAL A 63 -18.24 -3.68 1.53
C VAL A 63 -17.78 -2.22 1.66
N ILE A 64 -16.81 -1.99 2.52
CA ILE A 64 -16.24 -0.69 2.82
C ILE A 64 -14.86 -0.59 2.17
N GLU A 65 -14.56 0.51 1.50
CA GLU A 65 -13.25 0.76 0.90
C GLU A 65 -12.56 1.94 1.59
N ALA A 66 -11.27 1.78 1.88
CA ALA A 66 -10.47 2.85 2.48
C ALA A 66 -9.04 2.86 1.93
N ASP A 67 -8.42 4.03 1.86
CA ASP A 67 -6.99 4.16 1.59
C ASP A 67 -6.20 3.63 2.78
N ALA A 68 -5.38 2.60 2.56
CA ALA A 68 -4.53 2.01 3.59
C ALA A 68 -3.49 2.99 4.17
N GLN A 69 -3.23 4.12 3.51
CA GLN A 69 -2.27 5.11 3.96
C GLN A 69 -2.91 6.26 4.74
N ASP A 70 -4.22 6.42 4.69
CA ASP A 70 -4.96 7.34 5.53
C ASP A 70 -5.41 6.62 6.81
N LEU A 71 -4.66 6.79 7.90
CA LEU A 71 -4.97 6.14 9.18
C LEU A 71 -6.31 6.60 9.78
N LYS A 72 -6.78 7.79 9.44
CA LYS A 72 -8.10 8.26 9.86
C LYS A 72 -9.20 7.51 9.13
N ALA A 73 -9.07 7.36 7.80
CA ALA A 73 -9.98 6.57 6.98
C ALA A 73 -9.99 5.09 7.40
N VAL A 74 -8.80 4.50 7.64
CA VAL A 74 -8.67 3.12 8.14
C VAL A 74 -9.43 2.92 9.44
N ARG A 75 -9.25 3.83 10.42
CA ARG A 75 -9.96 3.74 11.72
C ARG A 75 -11.47 3.93 11.58
N ALA A 76 -11.92 4.81 10.68
CA ALA A 76 -13.33 5.02 10.42
C ALA A 76 -13.97 3.77 9.81
N ALA A 77 -13.36 3.21 8.76
CA ALA A 77 -13.84 2.00 8.10
C ALA A 77 -13.92 0.78 9.04
N LEU A 78 -12.91 0.61 9.91
CA LEU A 78 -12.93 -0.46 10.90
C LEU A 78 -14.03 -0.28 11.95
N LYS A 79 -14.25 0.96 12.42
CA LYS A 79 -15.34 1.26 13.37
C LYS A 79 -16.71 1.01 12.76
N GLU A 80 -16.90 1.41 11.51
CA GLU A 80 -18.13 1.19 10.76
C GLU A 80 -18.42 -0.32 10.63
N ALA A 81 -17.46 -1.09 10.12
CA ALA A 81 -17.61 -2.54 9.96
C ALA A 81 -17.92 -3.27 11.26
N VAL A 82 -17.32 -2.87 12.38
CA VAL A 82 -17.54 -3.51 13.70
C VAL A 82 -18.85 -3.04 14.34
N SER A 83 -19.43 -1.91 13.94
CA SER A 83 -20.70 -1.42 14.49
C SER A 83 -21.92 -2.20 14.01
N HIS A 84 -21.79 -2.95 12.93
CA HIS A 84 -22.86 -3.74 12.33
C HIS A 84 -22.69 -5.23 12.69
N GLU A 85 -23.05 -5.60 13.92
CA GLU A 85 -22.82 -6.95 14.48
C GLU A 85 -23.56 -8.07 13.71
N ASP A 86 -24.67 -7.74 13.06
CA ASP A 86 -25.54 -8.69 12.35
C ASP A 86 -25.20 -8.83 10.85
N LEU A 87 -24.21 -8.05 10.33
CA LEU A 87 -23.85 -8.04 8.93
C LEU A 87 -22.48 -8.69 8.69
N LEU A 88 -22.38 -9.43 7.59
CA LEU A 88 -21.09 -9.85 7.07
C LEU A 88 -20.40 -8.67 6.36
N SER A 89 -19.48 -8.01 7.03
CA SER A 89 -18.77 -6.85 6.54
C SER A 89 -17.38 -7.21 6.04
N VAL A 90 -16.97 -6.66 4.90
CA VAL A 90 -15.62 -6.75 4.35
C VAL A 90 -15.04 -5.34 4.19
N VAL A 91 -13.86 -5.11 4.74
CA VAL A 91 -13.11 -3.86 4.53
C VAL A 91 -11.97 -4.09 3.55
N ILE A 92 -11.97 -3.36 2.44
CA ILE A 92 -10.93 -3.42 1.42
C ILE A 92 -10.01 -2.20 1.58
N PHE A 93 -8.83 -2.44 2.11
CA PHE A 93 -7.80 -1.41 2.18
C PHE A 93 -7.01 -1.37 0.88
N ARG A 94 -7.05 -0.26 0.17
CA ARG A 94 -6.31 -0.05 -1.08
C ARG A 94 -5.13 0.87 -0.87
N SER A 95 -3.99 0.48 -1.42
CA SER A 95 -2.83 1.34 -1.54
C SER A 95 -1.89 0.79 -2.60
N PRO A 96 -1.29 1.63 -3.46
CA PRO A 96 -0.23 1.17 -4.34
C PRO A 96 0.97 0.68 -3.51
N CYS A 97 1.67 -0.33 -4.04
CA CYS A 97 2.93 -0.76 -3.44
C CYS A 97 3.96 0.37 -3.53
N ARG A 98 4.45 0.84 -2.42
CA ARG A 98 5.36 2.00 -2.34
C ARG A 98 6.72 1.76 -2.99
N LEU A 99 7.12 0.52 -3.16
CA LEU A 99 8.35 0.17 -3.90
C LEU A 99 8.15 0.18 -5.42
N VAL A 100 6.90 0.11 -5.89
CA VAL A 100 6.53 0.21 -7.31
C VAL A 100 6.17 1.66 -7.66
N ASP A 101 5.44 2.32 -6.79
CA ASP A 101 5.09 3.73 -6.94
C ASP A 101 6.32 4.60 -6.64
N ARG A 102 6.91 5.14 -7.68
CA ARG A 102 8.11 6.00 -7.58
C ARG A 102 7.80 7.47 -7.31
N THR A 103 6.54 7.83 -7.09
CA THR A 103 6.13 9.18 -6.70
C THR A 103 6.41 9.42 -5.20
N HIS A 104 7.64 9.11 -4.76
CA HIS A 104 8.02 9.27 -3.36
C HIS A 104 8.13 10.74 -2.98
N LYS A 105 7.49 11.09 -1.88
CA LYS A 105 7.81 12.31 -1.17
C LYS A 105 9.16 12.13 -0.45
N PRO A 106 9.93 13.21 -0.24
CA PRO A 106 11.13 13.15 0.58
C PRO A 106 10.80 12.63 1.99
N ALA A 107 11.81 12.14 2.69
CA ALA A 107 11.66 11.74 4.08
C ALA A 107 11.16 12.94 4.92
N PRO A 108 10.15 12.75 5.78
CA PRO A 108 9.67 13.82 6.64
C PRO A 108 10.77 14.31 7.60
N VAL A 109 10.71 15.57 7.96
CA VAL A 109 11.62 16.18 8.94
C VAL A 109 10.99 16.13 10.33
N ILE A 110 11.82 15.87 11.33
CA ILE A 110 11.41 15.86 12.74
C ILE A 110 11.92 17.14 13.41
N ARG A 111 10.99 17.91 13.99
CA ARG A 111 11.31 19.13 14.76
C ARG A 111 10.62 19.06 16.12
N ASP A 112 11.31 19.53 17.15
CA ASP A 112 10.78 19.64 18.54
C ASP A 112 10.18 18.33 19.08
N CYS A 113 10.82 17.20 18.82
CA CYS A 113 10.36 15.88 19.25
C CYS A 113 10.18 15.81 20.77
N ARG A 114 9.00 15.40 21.21
CA ARG A 114 8.66 15.22 22.63
C ARG A 114 9.14 13.89 23.22
N ARG A 115 9.88 13.07 22.47
CA ARG A 115 10.47 11.79 22.92
C ARG A 115 9.45 10.78 23.45
N CYS A 116 8.18 10.88 23.04
CA CYS A 116 7.10 10.01 23.53
C CYS A 116 7.18 8.58 22.94
N GLY A 117 7.88 8.39 21.82
CA GLY A 117 8.08 7.09 21.19
C GLY A 117 6.88 6.54 20.40
N THR A 118 5.74 7.22 20.35
CA THR A 118 4.53 6.75 19.67
C THR A 118 4.77 6.43 18.19
N CYS A 119 5.53 7.28 17.49
CA CYS A 119 5.83 7.06 16.08
C CYS A 119 6.65 5.80 15.82
N VAL A 120 7.55 5.41 16.73
CA VAL A 120 8.38 4.21 16.57
C VAL A 120 7.56 2.93 16.72
N GLN A 121 6.44 2.97 17.46
CA GLN A 121 5.56 1.81 17.69
C GLN A 121 4.85 1.33 16.41
N ILE A 122 4.83 2.12 15.34
CA ILE A 122 4.28 1.65 14.05
C ILE A 122 5.15 0.60 13.36
N GLY A 123 6.35 0.32 13.86
CA GLY A 123 7.23 -0.71 13.33
C GLY A 123 7.86 -0.37 11.97
N CYS A 124 7.97 0.92 11.62
CA CYS A 124 8.61 1.34 10.39
C CYS A 124 10.14 1.12 10.46
N PRO A 125 10.75 0.42 9.49
CA PRO A 125 12.19 0.15 9.51
C PRO A 125 13.04 1.42 9.39
N ALA A 126 12.50 2.49 8.77
CA ALA A 126 13.18 3.77 8.63
C ALA A 126 13.13 4.62 9.91
N LEU A 127 12.37 4.23 10.94
CA LEU A 127 12.09 5.06 12.10
C LEU A 127 12.73 4.46 13.35
N GLY A 128 13.61 5.20 13.96
CA GLY A 128 14.33 4.81 15.17
C GLY A 128 14.33 5.88 16.24
N LYS A 129 15.17 5.67 17.24
CA LYS A 129 15.47 6.62 18.30
C LYS A 129 16.97 6.74 18.46
N ASP A 130 17.44 7.95 18.75
CA ASP A 130 18.82 8.18 19.20
C ASP A 130 18.99 7.84 20.69
N GLU A 131 20.22 8.02 21.20
CA GLU A 131 20.58 7.77 22.60
C GLU A 131 19.79 8.63 23.60
N THR A 132 19.23 9.76 23.14
CA THR A 132 18.39 10.67 23.94
C THR A 132 16.90 10.37 23.85
N ASN A 133 16.50 9.27 23.19
CA ASN A 133 15.12 8.93 22.84
C ASN A 133 14.46 9.91 21.86
N TYR A 134 15.22 10.74 21.16
CA TYR A 134 14.69 11.56 20.08
C TYR A 134 14.40 10.69 18.86
N ALA A 135 13.26 10.86 18.23
CA ALA A 135 12.93 10.09 17.03
C ALA A 135 13.82 10.53 15.85
N ILE A 136 14.32 9.56 15.11
CA ILE A 136 15.13 9.77 13.91
C ILE A 136 14.55 9.01 12.73
N ILE A 137 14.68 9.54 11.53
CA ILE A 137 14.27 8.88 10.28
C ILE A 137 15.51 8.66 9.41
N ASP A 138 15.73 7.40 9.03
CA ASP A 138 16.74 7.06 8.03
C ASP A 138 16.19 7.35 6.62
N PRO A 139 16.72 8.36 5.92
CA PRO A 139 16.22 8.72 4.59
C PRO A 139 16.50 7.67 3.53
N THR A 140 17.45 6.75 3.76
CA THR A 140 17.80 5.68 2.81
C THR A 140 16.76 4.56 2.81
N GLN A 141 16.07 4.37 3.93
CA GLN A 141 15.01 3.37 4.10
C GLN A 141 13.60 3.98 4.00
N CYS A 142 13.50 5.30 4.06
CA CYS A 142 12.21 5.99 4.05
C CYS A 142 11.60 6.02 2.64
N VAL A 143 10.37 5.53 2.53
CA VAL A 143 9.58 5.56 1.28
C VAL A 143 8.61 6.75 1.20
N GLY A 144 8.69 7.71 2.10
CA GLY A 144 7.87 8.94 2.07
C GLY A 144 6.36 8.72 2.22
N CYS A 145 5.90 7.64 2.89
CA CYS A 145 4.48 7.31 2.98
C CYS A 145 3.66 8.23 3.91
N GLY A 146 4.31 9.02 4.78
CA GLY A 146 3.66 9.97 5.69
C GLY A 146 2.93 9.35 6.89
N GLN A 147 2.98 8.04 7.11
CA GLN A 147 2.27 7.41 8.24
C GLN A 147 2.81 7.88 9.60
N CYS A 148 4.12 8.09 9.72
CA CYS A 148 4.74 8.60 10.93
C CYS A 148 4.26 10.01 11.31
N GLU A 149 3.93 10.84 10.31
CA GLU A 149 3.34 12.15 10.50
C GLU A 149 1.94 12.05 11.11
N GLN A 150 1.11 11.13 10.62
CA GLN A 150 -0.26 10.93 11.09
C GLN A 150 -0.36 10.37 12.51
N VAL A 151 0.65 9.61 12.96
CA VAL A 151 0.66 9.03 14.31
C VAL A 151 1.32 9.93 15.35
N CYS A 152 2.01 10.99 14.94
CA CYS A 152 2.67 11.90 15.88
C CYS A 152 1.62 12.77 16.61
N PRO A 153 1.37 12.56 17.91
CA PRO A 153 0.33 13.31 18.62
C PRO A 153 0.66 14.79 18.79
N PHE A 154 1.92 15.17 18.60
CA PHE A 154 2.42 16.53 18.78
C PHE A 154 2.72 17.23 17.45
N GLY A 155 2.52 16.58 16.31
CA GLY A 155 2.82 17.14 14.99
C GLY A 155 4.30 17.49 14.78
N CYS A 156 5.20 16.77 15.44
CA CYS A 156 6.64 17.00 15.35
C CYS A 156 7.26 16.48 14.04
N ILE A 157 6.55 15.64 13.31
CA ILE A 157 6.99 15.03 12.04
C ILE A 157 6.19 15.67 10.93
N LYS A 158 6.86 16.23 9.93
CA LYS A 158 6.22 16.92 8.80
C LYS A 158 6.93 16.66 7.49
N SER A 159 6.17 16.41 6.42
CA SER A 159 6.65 16.46 5.05
C SER A 159 6.84 17.92 4.62
N GLU A 160 7.99 18.25 4.03
CA GLU A 160 8.32 19.57 3.46
C GLU A 160 7.96 19.62 1.97
#